data_bb6261f46334aede5238f38ed21902a4
#
_entry.id   bb6261f46334aede5238f38ed21902a4
#
_cell.length_a   1.000
_cell.length_b   1.000
_cell.length_c   1.000
_cell.angle_alpha   90.00
_cell.angle_beta   90.00
_cell.angle_gamma   90.00
#
_symmetry.space_group_name_H-M   'P 1'
#
loop_
_entity.id
_entity.type
_entity.pdbx_description
1 polymer ?
#
loop_
_entity_poly.entity_id
_entity_poly.type
_entity_poly.pdbx_seq_one_letter_code
_entity_poly.pdbx_strand_id
1 'polypeptide(L)'
;MSAQTAPIDPANRRRLTQAELDAICARHDRLWQAKPGGARAVFTWMNLSGLSLRGRNLTDADFSAADMGGCDLSGTRLDNAVLFGADLQDAILVEASLRRADLRGACLRGADLTGADMFEADLREGAIAAADSKLGFRMVEHLVRDRARASGANLSGANLERSKLSGIIAIAADFSGAMMKDCKLVRANLKQANFHGADLAGADLSGADLTGADLRDTVLVGTKRAMWRTDGADMTGALTDEKSSGAPVSKLPAADMLREHAIWCETGGAEGQPSVFDDVDLRSLKSIRALTLTGLSAKRAVFYGLDMEGVQLQGAQLEGADLRSVKLRGADMRGARLKGARLTGADLREVQLGPLMIAQDRLLPADLTGAYLRGADLSGADLRRAILVQADLSRAALHGAQTRHAEFLAAQMHGVRGLVLDHE
;
A
#
# COMPACT_ATOMS: atom_id res chain seq x y z
N MET A 1 27.07 12.31 -44.05
CA MET A 1 26.32 13.52 -43.68
C MET A 1 25.61 13.23 -42.38
N SER A 2 26.21 13.57 -41.25
CA SER A 2 25.63 13.40 -39.89
C SER A 2 24.53 14.46 -39.74
N ALA A 3 23.30 14.01 -39.57
CA ALA A 3 22.21 14.88 -39.21
C ALA A 3 22.55 15.54 -37.88
N GLN A 4 22.86 16.81 -37.87
CA GLN A 4 22.94 17.62 -36.66
C GLN A 4 21.53 17.68 -36.08
N THR A 5 21.30 16.93 -35.01
CA THR A 5 20.10 17.08 -34.18
C THR A 5 20.15 18.48 -33.58
N ALA A 6 19.25 19.35 -34.02
CA ALA A 6 19.05 20.66 -33.39
C ALA A 6 18.82 20.48 -31.87
N PRO A 7 19.26 21.44 -31.04
CA PRO A 7 19.02 21.39 -29.63
C PRO A 7 17.51 21.29 -29.37
N ILE A 8 17.09 20.28 -28.57
CA ILE A 8 15.68 20.04 -28.28
C ILE A 8 15.20 21.17 -27.37
N ASP A 9 14.41 22.09 -27.94
CA ASP A 9 13.70 23.10 -27.16
C ASP A 9 12.48 22.47 -26.50
N PRO A 10 12.37 22.49 -25.16
CA PRO A 10 11.19 21.99 -24.45
C PRO A 10 9.87 22.62 -24.90
N ALA A 11 9.91 23.85 -25.41
CA ALA A 11 8.74 24.53 -25.98
C ALA A 11 8.30 23.97 -27.34
N ASN A 12 9.16 23.17 -28.00
CA ASN A 12 8.93 22.68 -29.36
C ASN A 12 8.83 21.13 -29.41
N ARG A 13 8.26 20.54 -28.38
CA ARG A 13 8.02 19.08 -28.34
C ARG A 13 7.02 18.67 -29.43
N ARG A 14 7.36 17.66 -30.24
CA ARG A 14 6.41 17.11 -31.21
C ARG A 14 5.18 16.59 -30.47
N ARG A 15 4.02 17.17 -30.72
CA ARG A 15 2.73 16.70 -30.22
C ARG A 15 2.28 15.49 -31.03
N LEU A 16 1.91 14.42 -30.32
CA LEU A 16 1.30 13.23 -30.92
C LEU A 16 -0.22 13.38 -30.95
N THR A 17 -0.82 12.77 -31.97
CA THR A 17 -2.24 12.46 -31.99
C THR A 17 -2.48 11.11 -31.29
N GLN A 18 -3.71 10.81 -30.85
CA GLN A 18 -4.05 9.51 -30.28
C GLN A 18 -3.73 8.36 -31.24
N ALA A 19 -4.00 8.53 -32.55
CA ALA A 19 -3.72 7.51 -33.57
C ALA A 19 -2.23 7.20 -33.72
N GLU A 20 -1.36 8.23 -33.68
CA GLU A 20 0.10 8.03 -33.72
C GLU A 20 0.60 7.31 -32.45
N LEU A 21 0.09 7.70 -31.27
CA LEU A 21 0.38 7.04 -30.01
C LEU A 21 -0.04 5.57 -30.05
N ASP A 22 -1.26 5.28 -30.53
CA ASP A 22 -1.78 3.90 -30.65
C ASP A 22 -0.93 3.06 -31.59
N ALA A 23 -0.43 3.63 -32.67
CA ALA A 23 0.47 2.95 -33.62
C ALA A 23 1.82 2.58 -32.97
N ILE A 24 2.36 3.45 -32.10
CA ILE A 24 3.59 3.18 -31.35
C ILE A 24 3.32 2.07 -30.32
N CYS A 25 2.22 2.15 -29.58
CA CYS A 25 1.81 1.13 -28.60
C CYS A 25 1.59 -0.24 -29.27
N ALA A 26 0.93 -0.28 -30.42
CA ALA A 26 0.70 -1.51 -31.16
C ALA A 26 2.02 -2.22 -31.59
N ARG A 27 3.07 -1.45 -31.90
CA ARG A 27 4.41 -2.01 -32.16
C ARG A 27 5.04 -2.55 -30.89
N HIS A 28 4.84 -1.87 -29.76
CA HIS A 28 5.30 -2.30 -28.46
C HIS A 28 4.63 -3.62 -28.03
N ASP A 29 3.31 -3.73 -28.23
CA ASP A 29 2.55 -4.98 -27.97
C ASP A 29 3.06 -6.15 -28.83
N ARG A 30 3.41 -5.91 -30.10
CA ARG A 30 4.03 -6.95 -30.95
C ARG A 30 5.36 -7.42 -30.43
N LEU A 31 6.19 -6.52 -29.87
CA LEU A 31 7.45 -6.89 -29.23
C LEU A 31 7.22 -7.88 -28.08
N TRP A 32 6.27 -7.56 -27.20
CA TRP A 32 5.93 -8.43 -26.07
C TRP A 32 5.28 -9.75 -26.47
N GLN A 33 4.65 -9.78 -27.66
CA GLN A 33 4.08 -11.00 -28.25
C GLN A 33 5.07 -11.77 -29.13
N ALA A 34 6.34 -11.36 -29.16
CA ALA A 34 7.39 -11.89 -30.04
C ALA A 34 6.97 -11.93 -31.54
N LYS A 35 6.16 -10.97 -32.00
CA LYS A 35 5.68 -10.87 -33.37
C LYS A 35 6.60 -10.01 -34.24
N PRO A 36 6.70 -10.28 -35.57
CA PRO A 36 7.48 -9.46 -36.49
C PRO A 36 7.03 -7.98 -36.48
N GLY A 37 8.01 -7.05 -36.61
CA GLY A 37 7.74 -5.62 -36.61
C GLY A 37 7.46 -5.03 -35.23
N GLY A 38 7.70 -5.81 -34.16
CA GLY A 38 7.66 -5.31 -32.78
C GLY A 38 8.83 -4.36 -32.48
N ALA A 39 8.57 -3.29 -31.74
CA ALA A 39 9.59 -2.34 -31.31
C ALA A 39 9.21 -1.74 -29.94
N ARG A 40 10.20 -1.49 -29.10
CA ARG A 40 10.03 -0.79 -27.81
C ARG A 40 9.38 0.58 -28.06
N ALA A 41 8.38 0.95 -27.26
CA ALA A 41 7.80 2.27 -27.31
C ALA A 41 8.78 3.30 -26.75
N VAL A 42 9.05 4.35 -27.54
CA VAL A 42 9.93 5.46 -27.18
C VAL A 42 9.18 6.76 -27.45
N PHE A 43 8.97 7.52 -26.37
CA PHE A 43 8.25 8.81 -26.37
C PHE A 43 9.13 9.95 -25.87
N THR A 44 10.45 9.76 -25.91
CA THR A 44 11.43 10.72 -25.40
C THR A 44 11.22 12.10 -26.02
N TRP A 45 11.05 13.13 -25.17
CA TRP A 45 10.82 14.52 -25.59
C TRP A 45 9.54 14.73 -26.43
N MET A 46 8.56 13.84 -26.39
CA MET A 46 7.28 14.02 -27.09
C MET A 46 6.24 14.67 -26.19
N ASN A 47 5.27 15.34 -26.81
CA ASN A 47 4.09 15.85 -26.13
C ASN A 47 2.92 14.89 -26.33
N LEU A 48 2.50 14.25 -25.23
CA LEU A 48 1.37 13.32 -25.15
C LEU A 48 0.22 13.92 -24.33
N SER A 49 0.30 15.20 -23.94
CA SER A 49 -0.63 15.78 -22.96
C SER A 49 -2.10 15.55 -23.33
N GLY A 50 -2.88 15.08 -22.35
CA GLY A 50 -4.30 14.77 -22.48
C GLY A 50 -4.63 13.50 -23.29
N LEU A 51 -3.64 12.73 -23.75
CA LEU A 51 -3.89 11.47 -24.47
C LEU A 51 -4.17 10.30 -23.48
N SER A 52 -4.81 9.23 -24.00
CA SER A 52 -5.12 8.04 -23.23
C SER A 52 -4.17 6.88 -23.55
N LEU A 53 -3.57 6.35 -22.49
CA LEU A 53 -2.74 5.15 -22.47
C LEU A 53 -3.36 4.05 -21.60
N ARG A 54 -4.63 4.24 -21.19
CA ARG A 54 -5.35 3.41 -20.23
C ARG A 54 -5.24 1.91 -20.53
N GLY A 55 -4.88 1.13 -19.50
CA GLY A 55 -4.83 -0.34 -19.54
C GLY A 55 -3.75 -0.94 -20.45
N ARG A 56 -2.88 -0.13 -21.06
CA ARG A 56 -1.84 -0.63 -21.96
C ARG A 56 -0.69 -1.28 -21.24
N ASN A 57 -0.04 -2.22 -21.89
CA ASN A 57 1.25 -2.74 -21.44
C ASN A 57 2.38 -1.91 -22.06
N LEU A 58 3.05 -1.11 -21.23
CA LEU A 58 4.17 -0.24 -21.59
C LEU A 58 5.40 -0.54 -20.70
N THR A 59 5.52 -1.80 -20.29
CA THR A 59 6.69 -2.30 -19.57
C THR A 59 7.96 -2.00 -20.36
N ASP A 60 9.00 -1.48 -19.70
CA ASP A 60 10.28 -1.05 -20.30
C ASP A 60 10.16 0.11 -21.33
N ALA A 61 9.01 0.77 -21.50
CA ALA A 61 8.88 1.92 -22.39
C ALA A 61 9.72 3.11 -21.92
N ASP A 62 10.04 4.03 -22.86
CA ASP A 62 10.85 5.21 -22.58
C ASP A 62 10.03 6.50 -22.79
N PHE A 63 9.77 7.18 -21.69
CA PHE A 63 9.06 8.45 -21.62
C PHE A 63 9.98 9.58 -21.12
N SER A 64 11.30 9.42 -21.25
CA SER A 64 12.25 10.41 -20.74
C SER A 64 11.91 11.81 -21.25
N ALA A 65 11.74 12.76 -20.32
CA ALA A 65 11.39 14.15 -20.60
C ALA A 65 10.11 14.35 -21.46
N ALA A 66 9.23 13.35 -21.54
CA ALA A 66 7.94 13.50 -22.22
C ALA A 66 7.02 14.46 -21.44
N ASP A 67 6.16 15.16 -22.15
CA ASP A 67 5.03 15.89 -21.59
C ASP A 67 3.81 14.96 -21.60
N MET A 68 3.37 14.57 -20.42
CA MET A 68 2.26 13.64 -20.18
C MET A 68 1.19 14.31 -19.30
N GLY A 69 1.18 15.65 -19.25
CA GLY A 69 0.23 16.41 -18.43
C GLY A 69 -1.22 16.04 -18.75
N GLY A 70 -2.00 15.70 -17.71
CA GLY A 70 -3.40 15.29 -17.86
C GLY A 70 -3.65 14.00 -18.66
N CYS A 71 -2.62 13.16 -18.93
CA CYS A 71 -2.81 11.86 -19.56
C CYS A 71 -3.63 10.90 -18.68
N ASP A 72 -4.46 10.04 -19.31
CA ASP A 72 -5.07 8.90 -18.65
C ASP A 72 -4.17 7.65 -18.79
N LEU A 73 -3.52 7.29 -17.70
CA LEU A 73 -2.65 6.13 -17.54
C LEU A 73 -3.27 5.09 -16.58
N SER A 74 -4.59 5.17 -16.31
CA SER A 74 -5.27 4.29 -15.38
C SER A 74 -5.08 2.82 -15.77
N GLY A 75 -4.66 1.98 -14.82
CA GLY A 75 -4.43 0.55 -15.01
C GLY A 75 -3.31 0.21 -16.01
N THR A 76 -2.52 1.20 -16.45
CA THR A 76 -1.38 0.98 -17.38
C THR A 76 -0.25 0.24 -16.66
N ARG A 77 0.39 -0.71 -17.35
CA ARG A 77 1.61 -1.35 -16.85
C ARG A 77 2.84 -0.59 -17.35
N LEU A 78 3.56 0.05 -16.44
CA LEU A 78 4.76 0.84 -16.66
C LEU A 78 5.96 0.24 -15.88
N ASP A 79 5.97 -1.07 -15.66
CA ASP A 79 7.04 -1.73 -14.93
C ASP A 79 8.38 -1.51 -15.62
N ASN A 80 9.42 -1.12 -14.88
CA ASN A 80 10.75 -0.75 -15.36
C ASN A 80 10.74 0.39 -16.41
N ALA A 81 9.64 1.09 -16.65
CA ALA A 81 9.61 2.20 -17.61
C ALA A 81 10.52 3.35 -17.17
N VAL A 82 11.09 4.06 -18.13
CA VAL A 82 11.90 5.25 -17.88
C VAL A 82 11.03 6.48 -18.04
N LEU A 83 10.70 7.12 -16.92
CA LEU A 83 9.92 8.36 -16.82
C LEU A 83 10.81 9.52 -16.34
N PHE A 84 12.12 9.40 -16.55
CA PHE A 84 13.11 10.37 -16.07
C PHE A 84 12.79 11.79 -16.59
N GLY A 85 12.50 12.70 -15.65
CA GLY A 85 12.13 14.08 -15.98
C GLY A 85 10.85 14.25 -16.78
N ALA A 86 9.98 13.24 -16.84
CA ALA A 86 8.66 13.36 -17.46
C ALA A 86 7.77 14.34 -16.69
N ASP A 87 6.92 15.06 -17.40
CA ASP A 87 5.88 15.89 -16.81
C ASP A 87 4.57 15.08 -16.75
N LEU A 88 4.17 14.71 -15.54
CA LEU A 88 2.95 13.96 -15.23
C LEU A 88 1.97 14.83 -14.43
N GLN A 89 2.08 16.16 -14.56
CA GLN A 89 1.17 17.05 -13.85
C GLN A 89 -0.28 16.73 -14.17
N ASP A 90 -1.12 16.60 -13.13
CA ASP A 90 -2.56 16.30 -13.24
C ASP A 90 -2.87 15.00 -14.02
N ALA A 91 -1.89 14.13 -14.26
CA ALA A 91 -2.10 12.84 -14.92
C ALA A 91 -2.84 11.85 -14.00
N ILE A 92 -3.61 10.94 -14.61
CA ILE A 92 -4.40 9.92 -13.91
C ILE A 92 -3.68 8.58 -14.03
N LEU A 93 -3.08 8.11 -12.93
CA LEU A 93 -2.34 6.85 -12.85
C LEU A 93 -3.02 5.85 -11.87
N VAL A 94 -4.33 5.98 -11.70
CA VAL A 94 -5.11 5.13 -10.79
C VAL A 94 -4.87 3.65 -11.14
N GLU A 95 -4.44 2.86 -10.14
CA GLU A 95 -4.11 1.42 -10.29
C GLU A 95 -3.03 1.11 -11.33
N ALA A 96 -2.24 2.07 -11.76
CA ALA A 96 -1.12 1.81 -12.66
C ALA A 96 -0.03 0.99 -11.95
N SER A 97 0.66 0.12 -12.70
CA SER A 97 1.85 -0.57 -12.22
C SER A 97 3.10 0.17 -12.70
N LEU A 98 3.88 0.67 -11.74
CA LEU A 98 5.13 1.42 -11.95
C LEU A 98 6.30 0.75 -11.19
N ARG A 99 6.24 -0.57 -11.05
CA ARG A 99 7.26 -1.34 -10.31
C ARG A 99 8.63 -1.09 -10.90
N ARG A 100 9.60 -0.68 -10.08
CA ARG A 100 10.97 -0.35 -10.48
C ARG A 100 11.08 0.71 -11.58
N ALA A 101 10.04 1.51 -11.81
CA ALA A 101 10.11 2.59 -12.78
C ALA A 101 11.08 3.68 -12.33
N ASP A 102 11.76 4.30 -13.27
CA ASP A 102 12.65 5.45 -13.04
C ASP A 102 11.87 6.76 -13.23
N LEU A 103 11.39 7.32 -12.11
CA LEU A 103 10.68 8.61 -12.08
C LEU A 103 11.57 9.75 -11.57
N ARG A 104 12.89 9.57 -11.57
CA ARG A 104 13.80 10.62 -11.08
C ARG A 104 13.59 11.91 -11.85
N GLY A 105 13.37 12.97 -11.10
CA GLY A 105 13.10 14.27 -11.69
C GLY A 105 11.74 14.43 -12.36
N ALA A 106 10.86 13.45 -12.35
CA ALA A 106 9.50 13.59 -12.86
C ALA A 106 8.66 14.56 -12.02
N CYS A 107 7.72 15.27 -12.66
CA CYS A 107 6.72 16.12 -12.03
C CYS A 107 5.42 15.35 -11.87
N LEU A 108 4.97 15.16 -10.63
CA LEU A 108 3.73 14.46 -10.27
C LEU A 108 2.71 15.42 -9.63
N ARG A 109 2.88 16.74 -9.79
CA ARG A 109 2.01 17.73 -9.15
C ARG A 109 0.55 17.52 -9.54
N GLY A 110 -0.32 17.36 -8.54
CA GLY A 110 -1.74 17.09 -8.76
C GLY A 110 -2.08 15.75 -9.41
N ALA A 111 -1.09 14.90 -9.68
CA ALA A 111 -1.34 13.59 -10.29
C ALA A 111 -2.11 12.67 -9.33
N ASP A 112 -2.99 11.84 -9.89
CA ASP A 112 -3.73 10.82 -9.15
C ASP A 112 -3.09 9.44 -9.35
N LEU A 113 -2.38 8.97 -8.32
CA LEU A 113 -1.75 7.66 -8.24
C LEU A 113 -2.46 6.74 -7.24
N THR A 114 -3.76 6.99 -7.00
CA THR A 114 -4.55 6.16 -6.08
C THR A 114 -4.39 4.69 -6.41
N GLY A 115 -3.96 3.92 -5.41
CA GLY A 115 -3.77 2.49 -5.57
C GLY A 115 -2.66 2.07 -6.55
N ALA A 116 -1.79 2.93 -7.04
CA ALA A 116 -0.70 2.55 -7.94
C ALA A 116 0.32 1.63 -7.25
N ASP A 117 0.91 0.70 -8.00
CA ASP A 117 2.00 -0.15 -7.52
C ASP A 117 3.36 0.43 -7.95
N MET A 118 4.04 1.06 -7.01
CA MET A 118 5.34 1.72 -7.18
C MET A 118 6.46 1.00 -6.40
N PHE A 119 6.32 -0.31 -6.21
CA PHE A 119 7.32 -1.12 -5.52
C PHE A 119 8.72 -0.92 -6.12
N GLU A 120 9.70 -0.56 -5.30
CA GLU A 120 11.08 -0.27 -5.70
C GLU A 120 11.25 0.88 -6.72
N ALA A 121 10.23 1.71 -6.96
CA ALA A 121 10.34 2.85 -7.88
C ALA A 121 11.32 3.92 -7.36
N ASP A 122 11.92 4.67 -8.27
CA ASP A 122 12.88 5.73 -7.96
C ASP A 122 12.30 7.11 -8.28
N LEU A 123 11.92 7.87 -7.25
CA LEU A 123 11.32 9.21 -7.34
C LEU A 123 12.27 10.32 -6.84
N ARG A 124 13.57 10.02 -6.72
CA ARG A 124 14.55 11.01 -6.24
C ARG A 124 14.62 12.22 -7.16
N GLU A 125 15.15 13.30 -6.64
CA GLU A 125 15.49 14.44 -7.50
C GLU A 125 16.38 13.99 -8.67
N GLY A 126 16.12 14.55 -9.84
CA GLY A 126 16.90 14.34 -11.05
C GLY A 126 17.08 15.66 -11.78
N ALA A 127 18.21 15.82 -12.42
CA ALA A 127 18.48 16.96 -13.28
C ALA A 127 18.65 16.49 -14.71
N ILE A 128 17.95 17.14 -15.67
CA ILE A 128 18.10 16.87 -17.08
C ILE A 128 19.13 17.85 -17.65
N ALA A 129 20.19 17.29 -18.25
CA ALA A 129 21.12 18.05 -19.03
C ALA A 129 20.82 17.82 -20.53
N ALA A 130 20.53 18.90 -21.26
CA ALA A 130 20.48 18.84 -22.72
C ALA A 130 21.85 19.10 -23.31
N ALA A 131 22.20 18.39 -24.40
CA ALA A 131 23.44 18.69 -25.13
C ALA A 131 23.37 20.11 -25.71
N ASP A 132 24.36 20.92 -25.36
CA ASP A 132 24.53 22.27 -25.92
C ASP A 132 25.77 22.28 -26.82
N SER A 133 25.60 22.76 -28.03
CA SER A 133 26.68 22.78 -29.04
C SER A 133 27.86 23.67 -28.68
N LYS A 134 27.70 24.60 -27.72
CA LYS A 134 28.75 25.53 -27.30
C LYS A 134 29.34 25.21 -25.92
N LEU A 135 28.52 24.64 -25.03
CA LEU A 135 28.90 24.40 -23.62
C LEU A 135 28.99 22.91 -23.24
N GLY A 136 28.83 22.00 -24.21
CA GLY A 136 28.80 20.55 -23.99
C GLY A 136 27.46 20.07 -23.40
N PHE A 137 27.11 20.51 -22.19
CA PHE A 137 25.82 20.19 -21.56
C PHE A 137 25.26 21.43 -20.89
N ARG A 138 23.97 21.66 -21.10
CA ARG A 138 23.20 22.72 -20.43
C ARG A 138 22.12 22.09 -19.54
N MET A 139 22.04 22.54 -18.28
CA MET A 139 20.92 22.19 -17.42
C MET A 139 19.63 22.79 -17.97
N VAL A 140 18.59 21.96 -18.12
CA VAL A 140 17.27 22.43 -18.58
C VAL A 140 16.55 23.04 -17.40
N GLU A 141 16.75 24.34 -17.19
CA GLU A 141 16.31 25.08 -15.98
C GLU A 141 14.79 25.09 -15.76
N HIS A 142 13.96 25.05 -16.81
CA HIS A 142 12.51 25.08 -16.60
C HIS A 142 11.95 23.75 -16.07
N LEU A 143 12.67 22.64 -16.21
CA LEU A 143 12.33 21.40 -15.51
C LEU A 143 12.85 21.38 -14.06
N VAL A 144 13.70 22.35 -13.70
CA VAL A 144 14.27 22.52 -12.36
C VAL A 144 13.51 23.56 -11.54
N ARG A 145 12.81 24.52 -12.17
CA ARG A 145 12.21 25.69 -11.50
C ARG A 145 11.04 25.37 -10.58
N ASP A 146 10.28 24.31 -10.84
CA ASP A 146 9.15 23.96 -9.99
C ASP A 146 9.52 22.77 -9.10
N ARG A 147 10.11 23.10 -7.94
CA ARG A 147 10.60 22.11 -6.97
C ARG A 147 9.48 21.34 -6.25
N ALA A 148 8.23 21.73 -6.44
CA ALA A 148 7.06 21.09 -5.79
C ALA A 148 6.57 19.88 -6.59
N ARG A 149 7.45 18.91 -6.86
CA ARG A 149 7.25 17.87 -7.88
C ARG A 149 6.15 16.86 -7.61
N ALA A 150 5.79 16.63 -6.34
CA ALA A 150 4.68 15.76 -5.97
C ALA A 150 3.69 16.46 -5.05
N SER A 151 3.71 17.80 -5.00
CA SER A 151 2.78 18.55 -4.15
C SER A 151 1.35 18.37 -4.61
N GLY A 152 0.45 18.06 -3.65
CA GLY A 152 -0.95 17.76 -3.92
C GLY A 152 -1.18 16.48 -4.74
N ALA A 153 -0.17 15.64 -4.96
CA ALA A 153 -0.37 14.33 -5.58
C ALA A 153 -1.16 13.41 -4.65
N ASN A 154 -2.05 12.62 -5.23
CA ASN A 154 -2.80 11.60 -4.51
C ASN A 154 -2.12 10.24 -4.67
N LEU A 155 -1.50 9.75 -3.61
CA LEU A 155 -0.86 8.43 -3.52
C LEU A 155 -1.58 7.53 -2.50
N SER A 156 -2.86 7.84 -2.21
CA SER A 156 -3.62 7.07 -1.23
C SER A 156 -3.68 5.59 -1.61
N GLY A 157 -3.39 4.73 -0.63
CA GLY A 157 -3.34 3.29 -0.82
C GLY A 157 -2.27 2.79 -1.81
N ALA A 158 -1.37 3.62 -2.31
CA ALA A 158 -0.30 3.19 -3.21
C ALA A 158 0.67 2.23 -2.51
N ASN A 159 1.26 1.32 -3.29
CA ASN A 159 2.37 0.51 -2.82
C ASN A 159 3.70 1.21 -3.16
N LEU A 160 4.35 1.75 -2.14
CA LEU A 160 5.64 2.43 -2.20
C LEU A 160 6.72 1.67 -1.42
N GLU A 161 6.51 0.38 -1.15
CA GLU A 161 7.51 -0.42 -0.41
C GLU A 161 8.86 -0.38 -1.12
N ARG A 162 9.92 -0.15 -0.34
CA ARG A 162 11.32 -0.07 -0.79
C ARG A 162 11.59 0.99 -1.86
N SER A 163 10.66 1.89 -2.12
CA SER A 163 10.84 2.98 -3.09
C SER A 163 11.82 4.04 -2.57
N LYS A 164 12.38 4.81 -3.50
CA LYS A 164 13.38 5.85 -3.20
C LYS A 164 12.75 7.23 -3.43
N LEU A 165 12.45 7.94 -2.34
CA LEU A 165 11.84 9.26 -2.33
C LEU A 165 12.75 10.31 -1.63
N SER A 166 14.05 10.04 -1.50
CA SER A 166 14.95 10.98 -0.83
C SER A 166 14.99 12.33 -1.57
N GLY A 167 14.81 13.41 -0.82
CA GLY A 167 14.77 14.77 -1.34
C GLY A 167 13.47 15.16 -2.05
N ILE A 168 12.46 14.26 -2.12
CA ILE A 168 11.18 14.59 -2.77
C ILE A 168 10.52 15.79 -2.10
N ILE A 169 9.84 16.64 -2.89
CA ILE A 169 8.97 17.69 -2.40
C ILE A 169 7.52 17.27 -2.68
N ALA A 170 6.82 16.86 -1.63
CA ALA A 170 5.47 16.33 -1.65
C ALA A 170 4.58 17.04 -0.61
N ILE A 171 4.58 18.38 -0.67
CA ILE A 171 3.78 19.22 0.22
C ILE A 171 2.29 18.94 -0.02
N ALA A 172 1.54 18.72 1.06
CA ALA A 172 0.11 18.41 1.04
C ALA A 172 -0.27 17.22 0.13
N ALA A 173 0.67 16.31 -0.14
CA ALA A 173 0.37 15.07 -0.84
C ALA A 173 -0.39 14.09 0.06
N ASP A 174 -1.24 13.26 -0.55
CA ASP A 174 -2.03 12.24 0.15
C ASP A 174 -1.36 10.86 0.05
N PHE A 175 -0.81 10.36 1.15
CA PHE A 175 -0.26 9.02 1.33
C PHE A 175 -1.15 8.16 2.25
N SER A 176 -2.41 8.55 2.45
CA SER A 176 -3.27 7.82 3.39
C SER A 176 -3.41 6.35 3.02
N GLY A 177 -3.21 5.48 4.02
CA GLY A 177 -3.23 4.02 3.84
C GLY A 177 -2.19 3.46 2.86
N ALA A 178 -1.18 4.23 2.45
CA ALA A 178 -0.12 3.74 1.57
C ALA A 178 0.79 2.72 2.28
N MET A 179 1.25 1.72 1.54
CA MET A 179 2.26 0.76 2.00
C MET A 179 3.64 1.31 1.66
N MET A 180 4.40 1.77 2.67
CA MET A 180 5.67 2.48 2.52
C MET A 180 6.81 1.82 3.33
N LYS A 181 6.73 0.50 3.56
CA LYS A 181 7.76 -0.23 4.30
C LYS A 181 9.12 -0.07 3.64
N ASP A 182 10.15 0.13 4.46
CA ASP A 182 11.54 0.24 4.03
C ASP A 182 11.81 1.32 2.97
N CYS A 183 10.88 2.26 2.73
CA CYS A 183 11.08 3.35 1.78
C CYS A 183 12.12 4.36 2.29
N LYS A 184 12.74 5.11 1.38
CA LYS A 184 13.74 6.12 1.72
C LYS A 184 13.18 7.51 1.49
N LEU A 185 12.93 8.25 2.57
CA LEU A 185 12.39 9.61 2.60
C LEU A 185 13.39 10.62 3.17
N VAL A 186 14.69 10.30 3.07
CA VAL A 186 15.77 11.15 3.63
C VAL A 186 15.67 12.57 3.06
N ARG A 187 15.59 13.56 3.95
CA ARG A 187 15.44 14.98 3.61
C ARG A 187 14.25 15.32 2.71
N ALA A 188 13.20 14.49 2.72
CA ALA A 188 11.96 14.78 1.99
C ALA A 188 11.22 15.97 2.62
N ASN A 189 10.60 16.83 1.80
CA ASN A 189 9.70 17.87 2.23
C ASN A 189 8.25 17.37 2.14
N LEU A 190 7.69 17.00 3.30
CA LEU A 190 6.38 16.34 3.46
C LEU A 190 5.43 17.22 4.30
N LYS A 191 5.62 18.54 4.27
CA LYS A 191 4.77 19.46 5.02
C LYS A 191 3.31 19.27 4.67
N GLN A 192 2.45 19.20 5.70
CA GLN A 192 1.01 19.07 5.55
C GLN A 192 0.57 17.80 4.78
N ALA A 193 1.47 16.85 4.53
CA ALA A 193 1.12 15.60 3.88
C ALA A 193 0.25 14.72 4.77
N ASN A 194 -0.66 13.98 4.15
CA ASN A 194 -1.57 13.06 4.83
C ASN A 194 -1.00 11.64 4.80
N PHE A 195 -0.60 11.10 5.96
CA PHE A 195 -0.15 9.72 6.14
C PHE A 195 -1.13 8.88 6.98
N HIS A 196 -2.37 9.35 7.16
CA HIS A 196 -3.35 8.64 7.98
C HIS A 196 -3.40 7.14 7.63
N GLY A 197 -3.14 6.26 8.60
CA GLY A 197 -3.15 4.81 8.42
C GLY A 197 -2.06 4.23 7.52
N ALA A 198 -1.08 5.00 7.06
CA ALA A 198 0.02 4.51 6.23
C ALA A 198 0.96 3.59 7.03
N ASP A 199 1.60 2.64 6.34
CA ASP A 199 2.62 1.76 6.93
C ASP A 199 4.03 2.18 6.49
N LEU A 200 4.72 2.90 7.38
CA LEU A 200 6.10 3.39 7.21
C LEU A 200 7.13 2.53 7.97
N ALA A 201 6.78 1.30 8.36
CA ALA A 201 7.70 0.45 9.11
C ALA A 201 9.06 0.32 8.40
N GLY A 202 10.15 0.49 9.16
CA GLY A 202 11.51 0.43 8.63
C GLY A 202 11.92 1.58 7.70
N ALA A 203 11.05 2.53 7.41
CA ALA A 203 11.35 3.66 6.52
C ALA A 203 12.45 4.58 7.09
N ASP A 204 13.20 5.23 6.21
CA ASP A 204 14.22 6.22 6.59
C ASP A 204 13.68 7.65 6.37
N LEU A 205 13.28 8.29 7.46
CA LEU A 205 12.74 9.64 7.53
C LEU A 205 13.81 10.66 8.01
N SER A 206 15.10 10.30 8.01
CA SER A 206 16.16 11.15 8.52
C SER A 206 16.18 12.50 7.81
N GLY A 207 16.06 13.58 8.59
CA GLY A 207 16.01 14.96 8.09
C GLY A 207 14.76 15.32 7.31
N ALA A 208 13.73 14.48 7.26
CA ALA A 208 12.46 14.80 6.63
C ALA A 208 11.70 15.89 7.37
N ASP A 209 10.99 16.75 6.64
CA ASP A 209 10.14 17.82 7.19
C ASP A 209 8.66 17.42 7.06
N LEU A 210 8.07 17.00 8.18
CA LEU A 210 6.69 16.58 8.35
C LEU A 210 5.85 17.63 9.10
N THR A 211 6.28 18.88 9.08
CA THR A 211 5.57 19.98 9.76
C THR A 211 4.11 20.03 9.33
N GLY A 212 3.18 19.91 10.28
CA GLY A 212 1.74 19.92 10.06
C GLY A 212 1.18 18.69 9.34
N ALA A 213 1.96 17.60 9.22
CA ALA A 213 1.49 16.36 8.60
C ALA A 213 0.46 15.64 9.48
N ASP A 214 -0.45 14.92 8.84
CA ASP A 214 -1.36 13.97 9.50
C ASP A 214 -0.70 12.58 9.56
N LEU A 215 -0.22 12.20 10.74
CA LEU A 215 0.39 10.89 11.02
C LEU A 215 -0.52 10.00 11.88
N ARG A 216 -1.82 10.32 11.97
CA ARG A 216 -2.75 9.51 12.75
C ARG A 216 -2.77 8.07 12.26
N ASP A 217 -2.75 7.16 13.22
CA ASP A 217 -2.80 5.71 12.96
C ASP A 217 -1.68 5.18 12.06
N THR A 218 -0.64 5.95 11.81
CA THR A 218 0.53 5.56 10.99
C THR A 218 1.38 4.52 11.72
N VAL A 219 1.96 3.56 10.98
CA VAL A 219 2.97 2.66 11.53
C VAL A 219 4.36 3.27 11.34
N LEU A 220 5.07 3.51 12.44
CA LEU A 220 6.41 4.09 12.50
C LEU A 220 7.43 3.16 13.19
N VAL A 221 7.12 1.87 13.29
CA VAL A 221 7.98 0.87 13.93
C VAL A 221 9.27 0.69 13.12
N GLY A 222 10.43 0.74 13.77
CA GLY A 222 11.74 0.58 13.13
C GLY A 222 12.14 1.72 12.21
N THR A 223 11.43 2.86 12.21
CA THR A 223 11.78 4.01 11.37
C THR A 223 13.03 4.71 11.85
N LYS A 224 13.88 5.17 10.92
CA LYS A 224 14.98 6.09 11.21
C LYS A 224 14.46 7.52 11.19
N ARG A 225 14.58 8.22 12.31
CA ARG A 225 13.96 9.54 12.54
C ARG A 225 14.97 10.63 12.96
N ALA A 226 16.26 10.45 12.65
CA ALA A 226 17.27 11.43 13.02
C ALA A 226 16.97 12.78 12.36
N MET A 227 16.93 13.86 13.17
CA MET A 227 16.70 15.24 12.71
C MET A 227 15.42 15.45 11.87
N TRP A 228 14.41 14.59 11.97
CA TRP A 228 13.13 14.85 11.35
C TRP A 228 12.39 16.00 12.06
N ARG A 229 11.50 16.67 11.37
CA ARG A 229 10.72 17.78 11.94
C ARG A 229 9.25 17.42 11.86
N THR A 230 8.57 17.50 13.00
CA THR A 230 7.15 17.13 13.18
C THR A 230 6.35 18.21 13.88
N ASP A 231 6.79 19.46 13.79
CA ASP A 231 6.10 20.59 14.42
C ASP A 231 4.64 20.67 13.95
N GLY A 232 3.69 20.57 14.87
CA GLY A 232 2.25 20.58 14.58
C GLY A 232 1.73 19.35 13.83
N ALA A 233 2.50 18.27 13.71
CA ALA A 233 2.00 17.00 13.17
C ALA A 233 1.09 16.28 14.17
N ASP A 234 -0.01 15.67 13.68
CA ASP A 234 -0.90 14.85 14.51
C ASP A 234 -0.45 13.38 14.47
N MET A 235 0.04 12.86 15.59
CA MET A 235 0.51 11.49 15.76
C MET A 235 -0.47 10.61 16.57
N THR A 236 -1.72 11.02 16.72
CA THR A 236 -2.72 10.27 17.48
C THR A 236 -2.87 8.86 16.92
N GLY A 237 -2.71 7.84 17.77
CA GLY A 237 -2.79 6.42 17.36
C GLY A 237 -1.64 5.91 16.51
N ALA A 238 -0.58 6.71 16.28
CA ALA A 238 0.62 6.24 15.58
C ALA A 238 1.32 5.13 16.37
N LEU A 239 1.70 4.06 15.68
CA LEU A 239 2.40 2.91 16.27
C LEU A 239 3.91 3.10 16.12
N THR A 240 4.60 3.36 17.23
CA THR A 240 6.05 3.51 17.30
C THR A 240 6.74 2.31 17.94
N ASP A 241 8.08 2.34 18.06
CA ASP A 241 8.84 1.32 18.81
C ASP A 241 8.57 1.36 20.31
N GLU A 242 8.11 2.48 20.81
CA GLU A 242 7.71 2.61 22.21
C GLU A 242 6.49 1.76 22.47
N LYS A 243 6.46 1.07 23.61
CA LYS A 243 5.30 0.26 24.00
C LYS A 243 4.11 1.19 24.22
N SER A 244 2.96 0.83 23.61
CA SER A 244 1.72 1.48 23.97
C SER A 244 1.42 1.23 25.47
N SER A 245 0.81 2.19 26.13
CA SER A 245 0.66 2.25 27.61
C SER A 245 -0.36 1.26 28.20
N GLY A 246 -0.85 0.29 27.42
CA GLY A 246 -1.72 -0.77 27.94
C GLY A 246 -0.95 -1.70 28.88
N ALA A 247 -1.18 -1.61 30.16
CA ALA A 247 -0.65 -2.57 31.12
C ALA A 247 -1.53 -3.82 31.15
N PRO A 248 -0.94 -5.05 31.17
CA PRO A 248 -1.72 -6.25 31.35
C PRO A 248 -2.45 -6.20 32.70
N VAL A 249 -3.70 -6.65 32.71
CA VAL A 249 -4.55 -6.71 33.91
C VAL A 249 -4.00 -7.67 34.98
N SER A 250 -3.01 -8.48 34.62
CA SER A 250 -2.35 -9.47 35.48
C SER A 250 -0.88 -9.11 35.74
N LYS A 251 -0.38 -9.52 36.89
CA LYS A 251 1.06 -9.46 37.23
C LYS A 251 1.90 -10.49 36.47
N LEU A 252 1.26 -11.47 35.80
CA LEU A 252 1.93 -12.48 35.00
C LEU A 252 2.43 -11.90 33.67
N PRO A 253 3.57 -12.37 33.15
CA PRO A 253 3.99 -12.08 31.78
C PRO A 253 2.91 -12.52 30.77
N ALA A 254 2.72 -11.75 29.69
CA ALA A 254 1.70 -12.04 28.69
C ALA A 254 1.83 -13.45 28.08
N ALA A 255 3.06 -13.98 27.96
CA ALA A 255 3.30 -15.33 27.46
C ALA A 255 2.73 -16.39 28.40
N ASP A 256 2.84 -16.19 29.70
CA ASP A 256 2.31 -17.12 30.70
C ASP A 256 0.78 -17.06 30.76
N MET A 257 0.22 -15.85 30.65
CA MET A 257 -1.23 -15.68 30.55
C MET A 257 -1.81 -16.41 29.32
N LEU A 258 -1.16 -16.32 28.16
CA LEU A 258 -1.59 -17.04 26.96
C LEU A 258 -1.50 -18.55 27.12
N ARG A 259 -0.47 -19.03 27.82
CA ARG A 259 -0.31 -20.46 28.12
C ARG A 259 -1.42 -20.95 29.06
N GLU A 260 -1.70 -20.21 30.12
CA GLU A 260 -2.82 -20.50 31.03
C GLU A 260 -4.16 -20.52 30.31
N HIS A 261 -4.40 -19.57 29.41
CA HIS A 261 -5.60 -19.55 28.58
C HIS A 261 -5.70 -20.76 27.65
N ALA A 262 -4.59 -21.18 27.02
CA ALA A 262 -4.56 -22.36 26.18
C ALA A 262 -4.90 -23.62 26.97
N ILE A 263 -4.31 -23.81 28.18
CA ILE A 263 -4.63 -24.91 29.09
C ILE A 263 -6.13 -24.87 29.46
N TRP A 264 -6.65 -23.71 29.80
CA TRP A 264 -8.07 -23.55 30.10
C TRP A 264 -8.97 -23.99 28.94
N CYS A 265 -8.63 -23.62 27.69
CA CYS A 265 -9.36 -24.06 26.50
C CYS A 265 -9.28 -25.60 26.31
N GLU A 266 -8.08 -26.18 26.42
CA GLU A 266 -7.82 -27.60 26.19
C GLU A 266 -8.49 -28.49 27.23
N THR A 267 -8.58 -28.01 28.46
CA THR A 267 -9.19 -28.76 29.58
C THR A 267 -10.68 -28.50 29.77
N GLY A 268 -11.29 -27.66 28.90
CA GLY A 268 -12.69 -27.25 29.03
C GLY A 268 -12.96 -26.45 30.31
N GLY A 269 -11.95 -25.75 30.83
CA GLY A 269 -12.05 -24.91 32.02
C GLY A 269 -11.69 -25.64 33.34
N ALA A 270 -11.22 -26.90 33.30
CA ALA A 270 -10.84 -27.62 34.49
C ALA A 270 -9.49 -27.13 35.07
N GLU A 271 -8.58 -26.70 34.23
CA GLU A 271 -7.27 -26.15 34.58
C GLU A 271 -7.01 -24.86 33.79
N GLY A 272 -6.01 -24.08 34.21
CA GLY A 272 -5.67 -22.80 33.60
C GLY A 272 -6.65 -21.69 33.95
N GLN A 273 -6.53 -20.57 33.28
CA GLN A 273 -7.39 -19.39 33.46
C GLN A 273 -7.67 -18.66 32.14
N PRO A 274 -8.92 -18.22 31.92
CA PRO A 274 -9.21 -17.36 30.75
C PRO A 274 -8.48 -16.04 30.91
N SER A 275 -7.92 -15.53 29.81
CA SER A 275 -7.14 -14.29 29.79
C SER A 275 -7.83 -13.19 29.00
N VAL A 276 -7.64 -11.96 29.47
CA VAL A 276 -8.10 -10.73 28.82
C VAL A 276 -6.88 -9.88 28.49
N PHE A 277 -6.75 -9.53 27.21
CA PHE A 277 -5.67 -8.71 26.68
C PHE A 277 -6.18 -7.40 26.06
N ASP A 278 -7.35 -6.94 26.47
CA ASP A 278 -7.91 -5.69 25.97
C ASP A 278 -6.91 -4.54 26.19
N ASP A 279 -6.65 -3.74 25.14
CA ASP A 279 -5.69 -2.63 25.12
C ASP A 279 -4.22 -3.00 25.35
N VAL A 280 -3.84 -4.28 25.31
CA VAL A 280 -2.47 -4.75 25.60
C VAL A 280 -1.60 -4.78 24.35
N ASP A 281 -0.33 -4.36 24.47
CA ASP A 281 0.67 -4.49 23.41
C ASP A 281 1.38 -5.85 23.50
N LEU A 282 1.07 -6.74 22.54
CA LEU A 282 1.57 -8.12 22.49
C LEU A 282 2.76 -8.29 21.53
N ARG A 283 3.28 -7.22 20.92
CA ARG A 283 4.39 -7.28 19.94
C ARG A 283 5.67 -7.93 20.49
N SER A 284 5.89 -7.87 21.81
CA SER A 284 7.07 -8.47 22.44
C SER A 284 7.08 -10.00 22.37
N LEU A 285 5.93 -10.64 22.13
CA LEU A 285 5.82 -12.10 22.06
C LEU A 285 6.43 -12.70 20.80
N LYS A 286 6.54 -11.93 19.71
CA LYS A 286 7.03 -12.32 18.39
C LYS A 286 6.23 -13.44 17.71
N SER A 287 5.86 -14.50 18.41
CA SER A 287 5.10 -15.63 17.88
C SER A 287 4.21 -16.28 18.96
N ILE A 288 2.98 -16.61 18.53
CA ILE A 288 1.99 -17.39 19.30
C ILE A 288 1.33 -18.44 18.38
N ARG A 289 2.13 -19.05 17.50
CA ARG A 289 1.68 -20.03 16.50
C ARG A 289 0.94 -21.20 17.16
N ALA A 290 -0.11 -21.66 16.50
CA ALA A 290 -0.89 -22.86 16.82
C ALA A 290 -1.42 -22.94 18.27
N LEU A 291 -1.42 -21.84 19.02
CA LEU A 291 -2.03 -21.84 20.36
C LEU A 291 -3.56 -21.94 20.27
N THR A 292 -4.17 -22.62 21.25
CA THR A 292 -5.62 -22.68 21.40
C THR A 292 -6.08 -21.51 22.26
N LEU A 293 -6.66 -20.49 21.64
CA LEU A 293 -7.06 -19.21 22.26
C LEU A 293 -8.56 -18.91 21.99
N THR A 294 -9.39 -19.95 22.01
CA THR A 294 -10.84 -19.84 21.77
C THR A 294 -11.49 -18.89 22.78
N GLY A 295 -12.29 -17.95 22.28
CA GLY A 295 -12.99 -16.98 23.12
C GLY A 295 -12.12 -15.89 23.76
N LEU A 296 -10.83 -15.79 23.37
CA LEU A 296 -9.91 -14.77 23.87
C LEU A 296 -10.51 -13.37 23.74
N SER A 297 -10.43 -12.55 24.80
CA SER A 297 -10.71 -11.13 24.72
C SER A 297 -9.41 -10.35 24.53
N ALA A 298 -9.29 -9.64 23.41
CA ALA A 298 -8.13 -8.83 23.07
C ALA A 298 -8.56 -7.61 22.21
N LYS A 299 -9.59 -6.92 22.70
CA LYS A 299 -10.15 -5.72 22.05
C LYS A 299 -9.08 -4.62 22.06
N ARG A 300 -8.89 -3.95 20.93
CA ARG A 300 -7.89 -2.88 20.76
C ARG A 300 -6.46 -3.28 21.12
N ALA A 301 -6.19 -4.59 21.28
CA ALA A 301 -4.84 -5.09 21.52
C ALA A 301 -3.95 -4.90 20.29
N VAL A 302 -2.63 -4.79 20.52
CA VAL A 302 -1.66 -4.60 19.44
C VAL A 302 -0.92 -5.91 19.17
N PHE A 303 -1.21 -6.50 18.01
CA PHE A 303 -0.57 -7.72 17.48
C PHE A 303 0.34 -7.44 16.28
N TYR A 304 0.63 -6.19 15.97
CA TYR A 304 1.35 -5.79 14.76
C TYR A 304 2.55 -6.72 14.48
N GLY A 305 2.58 -7.31 13.27
CA GLY A 305 3.67 -8.16 12.79
C GLY A 305 3.85 -9.50 13.51
N LEU A 306 2.96 -9.86 14.44
CA LEU A 306 3.06 -11.09 15.22
C LEU A 306 2.84 -12.33 14.34
N ASP A 307 3.59 -13.39 14.58
CA ASP A 307 3.38 -14.69 13.95
C ASP A 307 2.33 -15.49 14.74
N MET A 308 1.13 -15.59 14.15
CA MET A 308 -0.08 -16.25 14.68
C MET A 308 -0.56 -17.37 13.74
N GLU A 309 0.34 -17.93 12.93
CA GLU A 309 -0.01 -18.97 11.96
C GLU A 309 -0.64 -20.17 12.66
N GLY A 310 -1.79 -20.63 12.16
CA GLY A 310 -2.53 -21.78 12.69
C GLY A 310 -3.16 -21.59 14.09
N VAL A 311 -3.16 -20.38 14.65
CA VAL A 311 -3.78 -20.11 15.97
C VAL A 311 -5.28 -20.39 15.95
N GLN A 312 -5.81 -20.89 17.07
CA GLN A 312 -7.24 -21.15 17.26
C GLN A 312 -7.89 -19.98 18.01
N LEU A 313 -8.66 -19.16 17.31
CA LEU A 313 -9.30 -17.93 17.80
C LEU A 313 -10.83 -17.95 17.59
N GLN A 314 -11.44 -19.12 17.63
CA GLN A 314 -12.88 -19.27 17.48
C GLN A 314 -13.63 -18.38 18.50
N GLY A 315 -14.54 -17.54 18.04
CA GLY A 315 -15.32 -16.65 18.90
C GLY A 315 -14.52 -15.58 19.64
N ALA A 316 -13.25 -15.37 19.31
CA ALA A 316 -12.40 -14.36 19.94
C ALA A 316 -12.96 -12.94 19.72
N GLN A 317 -12.75 -12.07 20.70
CA GLN A 317 -13.17 -10.67 20.69
C GLN A 317 -11.96 -9.79 20.35
N LEU A 318 -11.89 -9.37 19.12
CA LEU A 318 -10.77 -8.63 18.52
C LEU A 318 -11.22 -7.26 17.95
N GLU A 319 -12.33 -6.73 18.47
CA GLU A 319 -12.86 -5.45 18.00
C GLU A 319 -11.81 -4.33 18.13
N GLY A 320 -11.53 -3.63 17.03
CA GLY A 320 -10.53 -2.55 16.98
C GLY A 320 -9.08 -2.99 17.21
N ALA A 321 -8.79 -4.29 17.27
CA ALA A 321 -7.42 -4.79 17.43
C ALA A 321 -6.52 -4.37 16.26
N ASP A 322 -5.25 -4.10 16.54
CA ASP A 322 -4.22 -3.81 15.54
C ASP A 322 -3.53 -5.11 15.09
N LEU A 323 -4.02 -5.66 14.00
CA LEU A 323 -3.56 -6.89 13.37
C LEU A 323 -2.81 -6.59 12.04
N ARG A 324 -2.31 -5.37 11.87
CA ARG A 324 -1.56 -4.99 10.65
C ARG A 324 -0.31 -5.85 10.50
N SER A 325 -0.07 -6.32 9.27
CA SER A 325 1.09 -7.17 8.92
C SER A 325 1.24 -8.45 9.74
N VAL A 326 0.20 -8.89 10.45
CA VAL A 326 0.18 -10.14 11.21
C VAL A 326 0.20 -11.34 10.24
N LYS A 327 0.79 -12.46 10.68
CA LYS A 327 0.72 -13.73 9.95
C LYS A 327 -0.35 -14.61 10.59
N LEU A 328 -1.49 -14.76 9.93
CA LEU A 328 -2.65 -15.56 10.37
C LEU A 328 -2.97 -16.70 9.39
N ARG A 329 -2.00 -17.10 8.57
CA ARG A 329 -2.23 -18.18 7.61
C ARG A 329 -2.77 -19.43 8.30
N GLY A 330 -3.89 -19.98 7.79
CA GLY A 330 -4.52 -21.18 8.32
C GLY A 330 -5.09 -21.04 9.73
N ALA A 331 -5.18 -19.85 10.30
CA ALA A 331 -5.78 -19.64 11.63
C ALA A 331 -7.29 -19.94 11.59
N ASP A 332 -7.83 -20.47 12.68
CA ASP A 332 -9.27 -20.67 12.85
C ASP A 332 -9.89 -19.49 13.62
N MET A 333 -10.56 -18.63 12.91
CA MET A 333 -11.22 -17.44 13.44
C MET A 333 -12.75 -17.48 13.22
N ARG A 334 -13.32 -18.68 13.13
CA ARG A 334 -14.77 -18.83 12.96
C ARG A 334 -15.53 -18.15 14.10
N GLY A 335 -16.52 -17.35 13.75
CA GLY A 335 -17.31 -16.61 14.72
C GLY A 335 -16.55 -15.51 15.48
N ALA A 336 -15.31 -15.17 15.09
CA ALA A 336 -14.55 -14.10 15.71
C ALA A 336 -15.16 -12.73 15.44
N ARG A 337 -15.02 -11.81 16.39
CA ARG A 337 -15.51 -10.42 16.33
C ARG A 337 -14.37 -9.49 16.02
N LEU A 338 -14.30 -9.04 14.76
CA LEU A 338 -13.23 -8.21 14.20
C LEU A 338 -13.72 -6.82 13.78
N LYS A 339 -14.83 -6.37 14.34
CA LYS A 339 -15.41 -5.07 14.00
C LYS A 339 -14.40 -3.94 14.17
N GLY A 340 -14.14 -3.19 13.09
CA GLY A 340 -13.17 -2.10 13.08
C GLY A 340 -11.72 -2.53 13.31
N ALA A 341 -11.39 -3.83 13.25
CA ALA A 341 -10.02 -4.31 13.38
C ALA A 341 -9.16 -3.85 12.21
N ARG A 342 -7.87 -3.59 12.46
CA ARG A 342 -6.90 -3.15 11.46
C ARG A 342 -6.09 -4.35 10.98
N LEU A 343 -6.34 -4.78 9.75
CA LEU A 343 -5.73 -5.97 9.13
C LEU A 343 -4.96 -5.60 7.84
N THR A 344 -4.63 -4.33 7.66
CA THR A 344 -3.90 -3.86 6.47
C THR A 344 -2.60 -4.66 6.29
N GLY A 345 -2.42 -5.25 5.09
CA GLY A 345 -1.25 -6.05 4.76
C GLY A 345 -1.08 -7.33 5.57
N ALA A 346 -2.12 -7.83 6.23
CA ALA A 346 -2.09 -9.10 6.96
C ALA A 346 -2.05 -10.29 5.99
N ASP A 347 -1.33 -11.35 6.39
CA ASP A 347 -1.37 -12.65 5.71
C ASP A 347 -2.50 -13.50 6.30
N LEU A 348 -3.64 -13.51 5.61
CA LEU A 348 -4.86 -14.23 5.96
C LEU A 348 -5.11 -15.42 5.03
N ARG A 349 -4.08 -15.93 4.37
CA ARG A 349 -4.24 -17.08 3.46
C ARG A 349 -4.80 -18.28 4.20
N GLU A 350 -5.78 -18.94 3.60
CA GLU A 350 -6.39 -20.16 4.14
C GLU A 350 -7.05 -19.97 5.54
N VAL A 351 -7.26 -18.73 5.99
CA VAL A 351 -7.91 -18.44 7.28
C VAL A 351 -9.36 -18.90 7.27
N GLN A 352 -9.82 -19.44 8.38
CA GLN A 352 -11.20 -19.86 8.58
C GLN A 352 -11.98 -18.72 9.25
N LEU A 353 -12.77 -17.99 8.50
CA LEU A 353 -13.68 -16.92 8.95
C LEU A 353 -15.14 -17.27 8.69
N GLY A 354 -15.42 -18.54 8.42
CA GLY A 354 -16.77 -19.04 8.30
C GLY A 354 -17.56 -18.98 9.61
N PRO A 355 -18.81 -19.46 9.62
CA PRO A 355 -19.63 -19.43 10.82
C PRO A 355 -19.18 -20.49 11.83
N LEU A 356 -19.16 -20.12 13.12
CA LEU A 356 -18.98 -21.04 14.23
C LEU A 356 -20.33 -21.61 14.63
N MET A 357 -20.45 -22.94 14.70
CA MET A 357 -21.65 -23.60 15.25
C MET A 357 -21.59 -23.54 16.79
N ILE A 358 -22.50 -22.83 17.41
CA ILE A 358 -22.58 -22.68 18.87
C ILE A 358 -23.74 -23.47 19.50
N ALA A 359 -24.68 -23.96 18.68
CA ALA A 359 -25.74 -24.87 19.03
C ALA A 359 -26.28 -25.54 17.75
N GLN A 360 -27.16 -26.55 17.88
CA GLN A 360 -27.62 -27.39 16.76
C GLN A 360 -28.15 -26.61 15.54
N ASP A 361 -28.78 -25.45 15.75
CA ASP A 361 -29.33 -24.58 14.69
C ASP A 361 -28.83 -23.12 14.81
N ARG A 362 -27.78 -22.88 15.59
CA ARG A 362 -27.28 -21.52 15.83
C ARG A 362 -25.85 -21.34 15.34
N LEU A 363 -25.73 -20.60 14.27
CA LEU A 363 -24.44 -20.20 13.69
C LEU A 363 -24.06 -18.79 14.15
N LEU A 364 -22.80 -18.61 14.54
CA LEU A 364 -22.21 -17.32 14.84
C LEU A 364 -21.28 -16.97 13.66
N PRO A 365 -21.61 -16.01 12.81
CA PRO A 365 -20.74 -15.57 11.72
C PRO A 365 -19.52 -14.83 12.28
N ALA A 366 -18.41 -14.83 11.54
CA ALA A 366 -17.32 -13.90 11.79
C ALA A 366 -17.75 -12.49 11.38
N ASP A 367 -17.51 -11.49 12.24
CA ASP A 367 -17.94 -10.10 12.03
C ASP A 367 -16.72 -9.19 11.80
N LEU A 368 -16.52 -8.79 10.53
CA LEU A 368 -15.49 -7.86 10.06
C LEU A 368 -16.12 -6.49 9.67
N THR A 369 -17.26 -6.14 10.22
CA THR A 369 -17.90 -4.85 9.92
C THR A 369 -16.94 -3.69 10.13
N GLY A 370 -16.71 -2.87 9.09
CA GLY A 370 -15.80 -1.73 9.13
C GLY A 370 -14.33 -2.09 9.36
N ALA A 371 -13.93 -3.35 9.19
CA ALA A 371 -12.52 -3.74 9.31
C ALA A 371 -11.69 -3.21 8.13
N TYR A 372 -10.41 -2.89 8.40
CA TYR A 372 -9.46 -2.38 7.41
C TYR A 372 -8.59 -3.53 6.88
N LEU A 373 -8.95 -4.08 5.71
CA LEU A 373 -8.29 -5.24 5.08
C LEU A 373 -7.46 -4.84 3.84
N ARG A 374 -7.14 -3.57 3.71
CA ARG A 374 -6.42 -3.06 2.54
C ARG A 374 -5.12 -3.83 2.31
N GLY A 375 -4.94 -4.36 1.08
CA GLY A 375 -3.77 -5.12 0.70
C GLY A 375 -3.55 -6.43 1.46
N ALA A 376 -4.51 -6.90 2.26
CA ALA A 376 -4.45 -8.20 2.93
C ALA A 376 -4.53 -9.35 1.91
N ASP A 377 -3.86 -10.46 2.19
CA ASP A 377 -3.95 -11.67 1.38
C ASP A 377 -4.93 -12.67 2.01
N LEU A 378 -6.11 -12.77 1.43
CA LEU A 378 -7.20 -13.68 1.81
C LEU A 378 -7.31 -14.88 0.84
N SER A 379 -6.24 -15.17 0.09
CA SER A 379 -6.27 -16.29 -0.87
C SER A 379 -6.57 -17.60 -0.17
N GLY A 380 -7.56 -18.35 -0.68
CA GLY A 380 -8.03 -19.60 -0.10
C GLY A 380 -8.79 -19.48 1.22
N ALA A 381 -9.11 -18.27 1.69
CA ALA A 381 -9.84 -18.05 2.93
C ALA A 381 -11.29 -18.58 2.85
N ASP A 382 -11.79 -19.11 3.97
CA ASP A 382 -13.23 -19.40 4.13
C ASP A 382 -13.93 -18.16 4.69
N LEU A 383 -14.65 -17.44 3.85
CA LEU A 383 -15.45 -16.26 4.19
C LEU A 383 -16.96 -16.54 4.14
N ARG A 384 -17.36 -17.81 4.10
CA ARG A 384 -18.78 -18.17 4.03
C ARG A 384 -19.56 -17.55 5.19
N ARG A 385 -20.64 -16.83 4.87
CA ARG A 385 -21.48 -16.10 5.84
C ARG A 385 -20.73 -15.07 6.69
N ALA A 386 -19.50 -14.71 6.37
CA ALA A 386 -18.78 -13.62 7.06
C ALA A 386 -19.44 -12.28 6.77
N ILE A 387 -19.44 -11.38 7.75
CA ILE A 387 -20.01 -10.03 7.64
C ILE A 387 -18.88 -9.05 7.38
N LEU A 388 -18.80 -8.52 6.15
CA LEU A 388 -17.81 -7.55 5.68
C LEU A 388 -18.45 -6.20 5.34
N VAL A 389 -19.56 -5.90 5.98
CA VAL A 389 -20.28 -4.63 5.79
C VAL A 389 -19.36 -3.45 6.10
N GLN A 390 -19.26 -2.48 5.16
CA GLN A 390 -18.38 -1.31 5.27
C GLN A 390 -16.88 -1.62 5.47
N ALA A 391 -16.45 -2.85 5.24
CA ALA A 391 -15.02 -3.19 5.32
C ALA A 391 -14.24 -2.57 4.15
N ASP A 392 -12.98 -2.19 4.39
CA ASP A 392 -12.06 -1.75 3.33
C ASP A 392 -11.20 -2.92 2.85
N LEU A 393 -11.60 -3.53 1.75
CA LEU A 393 -10.92 -4.62 1.05
C LEU A 393 -10.05 -4.11 -0.11
N SER A 394 -9.86 -2.80 -0.22
CA SER A 394 -9.11 -2.23 -1.35
C SER A 394 -7.77 -2.95 -1.54
N ARG A 395 -7.51 -3.44 -2.77
CA ARG A 395 -6.30 -4.17 -3.15
C ARG A 395 -6.07 -5.51 -2.42
N ALA A 396 -7.04 -6.02 -1.67
CA ALA A 396 -6.93 -7.35 -1.08
C ALA A 396 -6.90 -8.44 -2.17
N ALA A 397 -6.21 -9.56 -1.88
CA ALA A 397 -6.21 -10.73 -2.73
C ALA A 397 -7.20 -11.77 -2.17
N LEU A 398 -8.16 -12.19 -3.00
CA LEU A 398 -9.20 -13.17 -2.67
C LEU A 398 -9.18 -14.39 -3.62
N HIS A 399 -8.02 -14.73 -4.18
CA HIS A 399 -7.91 -15.87 -5.10
C HIS A 399 -8.35 -17.17 -4.42
N GLY A 400 -9.39 -17.81 -4.93
CA GLY A 400 -9.93 -19.06 -4.39
C GLY A 400 -10.59 -18.94 -3.02
N ALA A 401 -10.89 -17.71 -2.55
CA ALA A 401 -11.66 -17.51 -1.33
C ALA A 401 -13.11 -17.97 -1.50
N GLN A 402 -13.68 -18.63 -0.48
CA GLN A 402 -15.06 -19.09 -0.46
C GLN A 402 -15.95 -17.98 0.10
N THR A 403 -16.78 -17.34 -0.72
CA THR A 403 -17.55 -16.13 -0.36
C THR A 403 -19.06 -16.39 -0.27
N ARG A 404 -19.51 -17.64 -0.31
CA ARG A 404 -20.95 -17.98 -0.33
C ARG A 404 -21.67 -17.37 0.88
N HIS A 405 -22.70 -16.57 0.61
CA HIS A 405 -23.49 -15.83 1.61
C HIS A 405 -22.69 -14.82 2.45
N ALA A 406 -21.49 -14.42 2.04
CA ALA A 406 -20.77 -13.33 2.67
C ALA A 406 -21.46 -11.99 2.37
N GLU A 407 -21.45 -11.09 3.35
CA GLU A 407 -22.12 -9.78 3.26
C GLU A 407 -21.09 -8.67 2.97
N PHE A 408 -21.14 -8.08 1.77
CA PHE A 408 -20.22 -7.00 1.34
C PHE A 408 -20.92 -5.64 1.21
N LEU A 409 -22.04 -5.41 1.89
CA LEU A 409 -22.78 -4.15 1.76
C LEU A 409 -21.88 -2.96 2.10
N ALA A 410 -21.78 -1.99 1.17
CA ALA A 410 -20.93 -0.80 1.29
C ALA A 410 -19.45 -1.09 1.54
N ALA A 411 -18.95 -2.30 1.29
CA ALA A 411 -17.54 -2.60 1.35
C ALA A 411 -16.76 -1.88 0.21
N GLN A 412 -15.58 -1.36 0.53
CA GLN A 412 -14.68 -0.78 -0.48
C GLN A 412 -13.88 -1.90 -1.12
N MET A 413 -14.03 -2.07 -2.44
CA MET A 413 -13.44 -3.19 -3.18
C MET A 413 -12.52 -2.74 -4.32
N HIS A 414 -11.99 -1.53 -4.25
CA HIS A 414 -11.14 -0.99 -5.29
C HIS A 414 -9.87 -1.84 -5.45
N GLY A 415 -9.59 -2.32 -6.67
CA GLY A 415 -8.40 -3.13 -6.97
C GLY A 415 -8.36 -4.50 -6.29
N VAL A 416 -9.48 -5.03 -5.79
CA VAL A 416 -9.56 -6.41 -5.27
C VAL A 416 -9.24 -7.41 -6.38
N ARG A 417 -8.41 -8.42 -6.05
CA ARG A 417 -7.96 -9.43 -7.01
C ARG A 417 -8.54 -10.79 -6.68
N GLY A 418 -8.94 -11.52 -7.72
CA GLY A 418 -9.35 -12.93 -7.60
C GLY A 418 -10.69 -13.17 -6.90
N LEU A 419 -11.49 -12.12 -6.67
CA LEU A 419 -12.82 -12.27 -6.11
C LEU A 419 -13.75 -12.93 -7.16
N VAL A 420 -14.34 -14.04 -6.79
CA VAL A 420 -15.45 -14.68 -7.51
C VAL A 420 -16.65 -14.63 -6.57
N LEU A 421 -17.66 -13.86 -6.94
CA LEU A 421 -18.92 -13.89 -6.21
C LEU A 421 -19.69 -15.13 -6.68
N ASP A 422 -19.94 -16.07 -5.76
CA ASP A 422 -20.82 -17.20 -6.02
C ASP A 422 -22.25 -16.66 -6.21
N HIS A 423 -22.68 -16.54 -7.45
CA HIS A 423 -24.09 -16.27 -7.75
C HIS A 423 -24.90 -17.52 -7.39
N GLU A 424 -26.01 -17.34 -6.71
CA GLU A 424 -26.98 -18.38 -6.33
C GLU A 424 -27.42 -19.23 -7.51
#